data_7acd624c9f5019b2f0ee91fd869a06fe
#
_entry.id   7acd624c9f5019b2f0ee91fd869a06fe
#
_cell.length_a   1.000
_cell.length_b   1.000
_cell.length_c   1.000
_cell.angle_alpha   90.00
_cell.angle_beta   90.00
_cell.angle_gamma   90.00
#
_symmetry.space_group_name_H-M   'P 1'
#
loop_
_entity.id
_entity.type
_entity.pdbx_description
1 polymer ?
#
loop_
_entity_poly.entity_id
_entity_poly.type
_entity_poly.pdbx_seq_one_letter_code
_entity_poly.pdbx_strand_id
1 'polypeptide(L)' 'MAVEKAHLDYPLSGIFLDAQTYLQGFYETLGFNVCGAEFLEDGIPHIPMQMQD' A
#
# COMPACT_ATOMS: atom_id res chain seq x y z
N MET A 1 12.39 15.69 10.04
CA MET A 1 11.14 15.37 9.38
C MET A 1 10.51 14.12 9.93
N ALA A 2 9.26 14.17 10.11
CA ALA A 2 8.56 13.01 10.63
C ALA A 2 8.70 11.81 9.70
N VAL A 3 8.68 12.06 8.41
CA VAL A 3 8.77 10.97 7.47
C VAL A 3 10.14 10.30 7.53
N GLU A 4 11.17 11.10 7.59
CA GLU A 4 12.50 10.55 7.71
C GLU A 4 12.65 9.76 8.97
N LYS A 5 12.09 10.29 10.04
CA LYS A 5 12.17 9.61 11.30
C LYS A 5 11.51 8.25 11.22
N ALA A 6 10.33 8.21 10.65
CA ALA A 6 9.62 6.94 10.53
C ALA A 6 10.40 5.97 9.66
N HIS A 7 11.00 6.46 8.61
CA HIS A 7 11.77 5.62 7.73
C HIS A 7 12.94 5.00 8.47
N LEU A 8 13.60 5.78 9.27
CA LEU A 8 14.71 5.28 10.04
C LEU A 8 14.27 4.28 11.09
N ASP A 9 13.11 4.51 11.67
CA ASP A 9 12.60 3.64 12.71
C ASP A 9 12.13 2.31 12.14
N TYR A 10 11.79 2.27 10.87
CA TYR A 10 11.21 1.09 10.27
C TYR A 10 11.97 0.74 9.00
N PRO A 11 13.19 0.33 9.17
CA PRO A 11 14.04 0.10 7.99
C PRO A 11 13.51 -0.97 7.06
N LEU A 12 12.72 -1.90 7.58
CA LEU A 12 12.19 -2.96 6.75
C LEU A 12 10.81 -2.64 6.23
N SER A 13 10.25 -1.58 6.70
CA SER A 13 8.90 -1.27 6.29
C SER A 13 8.93 -0.68 4.90
N GLY A 14 7.94 -0.98 4.19
CA GLY A 14 7.68 -0.28 2.99
C GLY A 14 6.55 0.68 3.23
N ILE A 15 5.86 0.98 2.16
CA ILE A 15 4.70 1.83 2.20
C ILE A 15 3.49 0.95 2.05
N PHE A 16 2.53 1.10 2.96
CA PHE A 16 1.29 0.32 2.90
C PHE A 16 0.14 1.26 2.57
N LEU A 17 -0.76 0.77 1.76
CA LEU A 17 -1.97 1.53 1.48
C LEU A 17 -3.09 0.56 1.11
N ASP A 18 -4.31 1.08 1.17
CA ASP A 18 -5.48 0.34 0.73
C ASP A 18 -5.94 1.00 -0.56
N ALA A 19 -5.67 0.36 -1.66
CA ALA A 19 -6.01 0.93 -2.96
C ALA A 19 -7.40 0.48 -3.36
N GLN A 20 -8.17 1.38 -3.97
CA GLN A 20 -9.39 0.93 -4.59
C GLN A 20 -9.01 -0.10 -5.65
N THR A 21 -9.73 -1.20 -5.67
CA THR A 21 -9.32 -2.34 -6.47
C THR A 21 -9.12 -1.98 -7.94
N TYR A 22 -9.94 -1.08 -8.46
CA TYR A 22 -9.80 -0.73 -9.87
C TYR A 22 -8.52 0.05 -10.16
N LEU A 23 -7.82 0.50 -9.12
CA LEU A 23 -6.54 1.19 -9.27
C LEU A 23 -5.36 0.27 -9.03
N GLN A 24 -5.61 -1.01 -8.81
CA GLN A 24 -4.54 -1.95 -8.52
C GLN A 24 -3.44 -1.92 -9.57
N GLY A 25 -3.83 -1.95 -10.84
CA GLY A 25 -2.83 -1.95 -11.90
C GLY A 25 -1.97 -0.69 -11.89
N PHE A 26 -2.59 0.45 -11.59
CA PHE A 26 -1.84 1.68 -11.50
C PHE A 26 -0.77 1.59 -10.42
N TYR A 27 -1.15 1.10 -9.24
CA TYR A 27 -0.19 1.00 -8.16
C TYR A 27 0.87 -0.04 -8.44
N GLU A 28 0.52 -1.09 -9.16
CA GLU A 28 1.52 -2.08 -9.53
C GLU A 28 2.61 -1.48 -10.41
N THR A 29 2.25 -0.54 -11.27
CA THR A 29 3.26 0.11 -12.09
C THR A 29 4.20 0.96 -11.26
N LEU A 30 3.79 1.33 -10.06
CA LEU A 30 4.62 2.12 -9.16
C LEU A 30 5.48 1.25 -8.26
N GLY A 31 5.33 -0.06 -8.34
CA GLY A 31 6.11 -0.95 -7.52
C GLY A 31 5.38 -1.55 -6.34
N PHE A 32 4.08 -1.31 -6.24
CA PHE A 32 3.29 -1.89 -5.16
C PHE A 32 2.86 -3.30 -5.51
N ASN A 33 2.69 -4.11 -4.48
CA ASN A 33 2.22 -5.48 -4.62
C ASN A 33 1.07 -5.72 -3.67
N VAL A 34 0.14 -6.54 -4.11
CA VAL A 34 -0.98 -6.91 -3.26
C VAL A 34 -0.46 -7.69 -2.07
N CYS A 35 -0.93 -7.34 -0.88
CA CYS A 35 -0.46 -7.98 0.33
C CYS A 35 -1.58 -8.51 1.21
N GLY A 36 -2.79 -8.57 0.70
CA GLY A 36 -3.90 -9.11 1.48
C GLY A 36 -5.13 -9.29 0.62
N ALA A 37 -6.22 -9.66 1.25
CA ALA A 37 -7.45 -9.95 0.55
C ALA A 37 -8.23 -8.66 0.30
N GLU A 38 -8.98 -8.67 -0.79
CA GLU A 38 -9.85 -7.55 -1.10
C GLU A 38 -10.93 -7.41 -0.02
N PHE A 39 -11.28 -6.18 0.27
CA PHE A 39 -12.31 -5.90 1.25
C PHE A 39 -13.14 -4.72 0.79
N LEU A 40 -14.30 -4.55 1.40
CA LEU A 40 -15.18 -3.43 1.07
C LEU A 40 -15.03 -2.36 2.12
N GLU A 41 -14.91 -1.13 1.66
CA GLU A 41 -14.93 0.02 2.54
C GLU A 41 -15.93 1.01 1.98
N ASP A 42 -16.97 1.29 2.74
CA ASP A 42 -18.06 2.12 2.26
C ASP A 42 -18.65 1.57 0.97
N GLY A 43 -18.68 0.23 0.86
CA GLY A 43 -19.25 -0.40 -0.30
C GLY A 43 -18.35 -0.39 -1.53
N ILE A 44 -17.13 0.12 -1.40
CA ILE A 44 -16.20 0.20 -2.51
C ILE A 44 -15.10 -0.83 -2.30
N PRO A 45 -14.83 -1.66 -3.30
CA PRO A 45 -13.77 -2.68 -3.15
C PRO A 45 -12.40 -2.04 -3.02
N HIS A 46 -11.66 -2.49 -2.03
CA HIS A 46 -10.29 -2.06 -1.79
C HIS A 46 -9.40 -3.27 -1.65
N ILE A 47 -8.14 -3.10 -1.96
CA ILE A 47 -7.18 -4.17 -1.84
C ILE A 47 -5.92 -3.62 -1.18
N PRO A 48 -5.42 -4.28 -0.14
CA PRO A 48 -4.23 -3.79 0.53
C PRO A 48 -3.00 -4.04 -0.32
N MET A 49 -2.16 -3.03 -0.39
CA MET A 49 -0.96 -3.11 -1.20
C MET A 49 0.22 -2.56 -0.42
N GLN A 50 1.39 -3.03 -0.77
CA GLN A 50 2.60 -2.56 -0.12
C GLN A 50 3.71 -2.43 -1.14
N MET A 51 4.64 -1.55 -0.84
CA MET A 51 5.85 -1.40 -1.60
C MET A 51 7.02 -1.59 -0.66
N GLN A 52 7.94 -2.43 -1.04
CA GLN A 52 9.13 -2.65 -0.25
C GLN A 52 10.32 -2.01 -0.93
N ASP A 53 11.21 -1.53 -0.11
CA ASP A 53 12.44 -0.96 -0.64
C ASP A 53 13.39 -2.03 -1.17
#